data_c54005b2ec68b08574ea87c42af13632
#
_entry.id   c54005b2ec68b08574ea87c42af13632
#
_cell.length_a   1.000
_cell.length_b   1.000
_cell.length_c   1.000
_cell.angle_alpha   90.00
_cell.angle_beta   90.00
_cell.angle_gamma   90.00
#
_symmetry.space_group_name_H-M   'P 1'
#
loop_
_entity.id
_entity.type
_entity.pdbx_description
1 polymer ?
#
loop_
_entity_poly.entity_id
_entity_poly.type
_entity_poly.pdbx_seq_one_letter_code
_entity_poly.pdbx_strand_id
1 'polypeptide(L)'
;MARYMEWSARIYQVYLRHVAPEDIHPYSIDEVFMDITPYLQTTGLAPWEFAKRVVKDVLDTTGITATAGIGPNLYLCKAALDIVSKHIRPDKDGVRIARLNELSYRQLLWSHRPITDFWRVGPGYAKRLAEHGIYTMGDIARCSLGGPGDLHNEDLLYKLFGINAELLIDHAWGWEPCTISDIKAYRSESNSLGSGQVLQCPYSAEKARIVIREMADTLALELVERDLQQIS
;
A
#
# COMPACT_ATOMS: atom_id res chain seq x y z
N MET A 1 -18.31 -1.70 11.57
CA MET A 1 -17.54 -2.43 10.53
C MET A 1 -18.43 -2.80 9.33
N ALA A 2 -19.53 -3.53 9.46
CA ALA A 2 -20.37 -3.97 8.35
C ALA A 2 -20.75 -2.86 7.34
N ARG A 3 -21.17 -1.68 7.83
CA ARG A 3 -21.50 -0.53 6.97
C ARG A 3 -20.33 -0.06 6.11
N TYR A 4 -19.09 -0.07 6.64
CA TYR A 4 -17.91 0.31 5.85
C TYR A 4 -17.62 -0.72 4.76
N MET A 5 -17.78 -2.02 5.06
CA MET A 5 -17.63 -3.09 4.07
C MET A 5 -18.66 -2.95 2.93
N GLU A 6 -19.90 -2.62 3.27
CA GLU A 6 -20.95 -2.37 2.28
C GLU A 6 -20.59 -1.22 1.34
N TRP A 7 -20.13 -0.08 1.89
CA TRP A 7 -19.72 1.07 1.08
C TRP A 7 -18.48 0.77 0.24
N SER A 8 -17.49 0.06 0.80
CA SER A 8 -16.32 -0.39 0.06
C SER A 8 -16.71 -1.27 -1.13
N ALA A 9 -17.61 -2.25 -0.91
CA ALA A 9 -18.12 -3.09 -1.99
C ALA A 9 -18.87 -2.29 -3.07
N ARG A 10 -19.66 -1.29 -2.69
CA ARG A 10 -20.35 -0.41 -3.65
C ARG A 10 -19.37 0.41 -4.49
N ILE A 11 -18.33 0.96 -3.86
CA ILE A 11 -17.28 1.70 -4.57
C ILE A 11 -16.52 0.75 -5.51
N TYR A 12 -16.21 -0.46 -5.07
CA TYR A 12 -15.58 -1.47 -5.92
C TYR A 12 -16.41 -1.78 -7.18
N GLN A 13 -17.74 -1.84 -7.07
CA GLN A 13 -18.62 -1.99 -8.25
C GLN A 13 -18.53 -0.82 -9.21
N VAL A 14 -18.23 0.40 -8.73
CA VAL A 14 -17.97 1.54 -9.62
C VAL A 14 -16.65 1.34 -10.37
N TYR A 15 -15.60 0.88 -9.69
CA TYR A 15 -14.32 0.60 -10.34
C TYR A 15 -14.43 -0.43 -11.46
N LEU A 16 -15.25 -1.47 -11.27
CA LEU A 16 -15.49 -2.50 -12.28
C LEU A 16 -16.15 -2.02 -13.57
N ARG A 17 -16.69 -0.79 -13.60
CA ARG A 17 -17.21 -0.16 -14.84
C ARG A 17 -16.07 0.35 -15.72
N HIS A 18 -14.89 0.53 -15.17
CA HIS A 18 -13.74 1.16 -15.82
C HIS A 18 -12.57 0.20 -16.04
N VAL A 19 -12.38 -0.73 -15.12
CA VAL A 19 -11.20 -1.61 -15.06
C VAL A 19 -11.67 -3.03 -14.74
N ALA A 20 -11.13 -4.03 -15.42
CA ALA A 20 -11.46 -5.44 -15.18
C ALA A 20 -10.95 -5.93 -13.81
N PRO A 21 -11.58 -6.94 -13.19
CA PRO A 21 -11.21 -7.42 -11.86
C PRO A 21 -9.75 -7.91 -11.77
N GLU A 22 -9.20 -8.44 -12.86
CA GLU A 22 -7.83 -8.90 -12.95
C GLU A 22 -6.80 -7.78 -12.78
N ASP A 23 -7.15 -6.55 -13.17
CA ASP A 23 -6.29 -5.38 -13.11
C ASP A 23 -6.54 -4.52 -11.85
N ILE A 24 -7.38 -5.00 -10.94
CA ILE A 24 -7.66 -4.35 -9.65
C ILE A 24 -7.16 -5.23 -8.51
N HIS A 25 -6.40 -4.62 -7.58
CA HIS A 25 -6.02 -5.21 -6.31
C HIS A 25 -6.57 -4.39 -5.14
N PRO A 26 -7.60 -4.87 -4.41
CA PRO A 26 -8.03 -4.28 -3.14
C PRO A 26 -6.91 -4.40 -2.11
N TYR A 27 -6.33 -3.27 -1.73
CA TYR A 27 -5.23 -3.22 -0.76
C TYR A 27 -5.74 -3.15 0.68
N SER A 28 -6.81 -2.38 0.88
CA SER A 28 -7.49 -2.25 2.17
C SER A 28 -8.99 -2.03 1.95
N ILE A 29 -9.73 -1.77 3.02
CA ILE A 29 -11.18 -1.50 2.95
C ILE A 29 -11.52 -0.25 2.13
N ASP A 30 -10.58 0.69 2.01
CA ASP A 30 -10.75 2.01 1.40
C ASP A 30 -9.71 2.34 0.32
N GLU A 31 -8.81 1.43 0.03
CA GLU A 31 -7.74 1.62 -0.96
C GLU A 31 -7.65 0.47 -1.96
N VAL A 32 -7.45 0.82 -3.22
CA VAL A 32 -7.22 -0.14 -4.30
C VAL A 32 -6.04 0.31 -5.17
N PHE A 33 -5.34 -0.66 -5.73
CA PHE A 33 -4.45 -0.44 -6.87
C PHE A 33 -5.15 -0.87 -8.16
N MET A 34 -4.90 -0.14 -9.24
CA MET A 34 -5.44 -0.44 -10.57
C MET A 34 -4.33 -0.33 -11.60
N ASP A 35 -4.15 -1.34 -12.43
CA ASP A 35 -3.37 -1.20 -13.66
C ASP A 35 -4.28 -0.64 -14.76
N ILE A 36 -4.06 0.63 -15.07
CA ILE A 36 -4.85 1.32 -16.11
C ILE A 36 -4.17 1.29 -17.49
N THR A 37 -2.98 0.73 -17.58
CA THR A 37 -2.16 0.72 -18.81
C THR A 37 -2.91 0.16 -20.03
N PRO A 38 -3.62 -0.99 -19.94
CA PRO A 38 -4.37 -1.54 -21.09
C PRO A 38 -5.49 -0.63 -21.56
N TYR A 39 -6.08 0.17 -20.67
CA TYR A 39 -7.26 0.99 -20.93
C TYR A 39 -6.93 2.35 -21.55
N LEU A 40 -5.69 2.84 -21.38
CA LEU A 40 -5.28 4.15 -21.91
C LEU A 40 -5.30 4.15 -23.45
N GLN A 41 -4.84 3.06 -24.06
CA GLN A 41 -4.85 2.93 -25.53
C GLN A 41 -6.29 2.85 -26.09
N THR A 42 -7.15 2.08 -25.43
CA THR A 42 -8.54 1.87 -25.86
C THR A 42 -9.39 3.12 -25.70
N THR A 43 -9.18 3.88 -24.62
CA THR A 43 -9.96 5.08 -24.31
C THR A 43 -9.39 6.35 -24.94
N GLY A 44 -8.12 6.35 -25.34
CA GLY A 44 -7.39 7.53 -25.81
C GLY A 44 -7.16 8.59 -24.72
N LEU A 45 -7.42 8.26 -23.45
CA LEU A 45 -7.27 9.19 -22.33
C LEU A 45 -5.84 9.18 -21.78
N ALA A 46 -5.39 10.35 -21.34
CA ALA A 46 -4.17 10.42 -20.52
C ALA A 46 -4.44 9.80 -19.11
N PRO A 47 -3.40 9.28 -18.43
CA PRO A 47 -3.56 8.66 -17.11
C PRO A 47 -4.29 9.53 -16.09
N TRP A 48 -4.04 10.84 -16.11
CA TRP A 48 -4.71 11.78 -15.20
C TRP A 48 -6.20 11.93 -15.51
N GLU A 49 -6.56 11.97 -16.80
CA GLU A 49 -7.97 12.08 -17.24
C GLU A 49 -8.74 10.80 -16.91
N PHE A 50 -8.10 9.63 -17.08
CA PHE A 50 -8.69 8.35 -16.72
C PHE A 50 -8.93 8.29 -15.20
N ALA A 51 -7.92 8.59 -14.38
CA ALA A 51 -8.06 8.61 -12.93
C ALA A 51 -9.14 9.60 -12.47
N LYS A 52 -9.19 10.79 -13.07
CA LYS A 52 -10.23 11.79 -12.78
C LYS A 52 -11.63 11.27 -13.10
N ARG A 53 -11.79 10.58 -14.23
CA ARG A 53 -13.07 9.97 -14.63
C ARG A 53 -13.53 8.95 -13.61
N VAL A 54 -12.64 8.07 -13.15
CA VAL A 54 -12.95 7.05 -12.13
C VAL A 54 -13.34 7.70 -10.79
N VAL A 55 -12.53 8.64 -10.30
CA VAL A 55 -12.79 9.35 -9.03
C VAL A 55 -14.11 10.12 -9.09
N LYS A 56 -14.42 10.75 -10.23
CA LYS A 56 -15.67 11.47 -10.42
C LYS A 56 -16.86 10.52 -10.43
N ASP A 57 -16.79 9.36 -11.09
CA ASP A 57 -17.87 8.37 -11.09
C ASP A 57 -18.14 7.82 -9.67
N VAL A 58 -17.11 7.63 -8.87
CA VAL A 58 -17.26 7.29 -7.44
C VAL A 58 -18.04 8.38 -6.71
N LEU A 59 -17.66 9.65 -6.87
CA LEU A 59 -18.34 10.77 -6.24
C LEU A 59 -19.80 10.88 -6.69
N ASP A 60 -20.04 10.83 -8.00
CA ASP A 60 -21.39 10.97 -8.58
C ASP A 60 -22.31 9.79 -8.16
N THR A 61 -21.75 8.59 -8.00
CA THR A 61 -22.53 7.39 -7.63
C THR A 61 -22.75 7.25 -6.13
N THR A 62 -21.78 7.65 -5.32
CA THR A 62 -21.79 7.36 -3.87
C THR A 62 -21.84 8.60 -2.97
N GLY A 63 -21.55 9.77 -3.50
CA GLY A 63 -21.37 11.00 -2.73
C GLY A 63 -20.06 11.04 -1.92
N ILE A 64 -19.18 10.03 -2.07
CA ILE A 64 -17.92 9.93 -1.36
C ILE A 64 -16.79 10.46 -2.25
N THR A 65 -16.01 11.41 -1.71
CA THR A 65 -14.81 11.90 -2.39
C THR A 65 -13.67 10.89 -2.30
N ALA A 66 -12.90 10.77 -3.35
CA ALA A 66 -11.70 9.95 -3.39
C ALA A 66 -10.50 10.77 -3.88
N THR A 67 -9.30 10.28 -3.58
CA THR A 67 -8.03 10.81 -4.07
C THR A 67 -7.31 9.73 -4.87
N ALA A 68 -6.42 10.12 -5.78
CA ALA A 68 -5.65 9.15 -6.55
C ALA A 68 -4.17 9.52 -6.60
N GLY A 69 -3.33 8.48 -6.59
CA GLY A 69 -1.90 8.55 -6.89
C GLY A 69 -1.61 7.82 -8.19
N ILE A 70 -0.87 8.43 -9.09
CA ILE A 70 -0.48 7.87 -10.39
C ILE A 70 1.04 7.70 -10.41
N GLY A 71 1.49 6.52 -10.79
CA GLY A 71 2.92 6.20 -10.94
C GLY A 71 3.14 5.01 -11.87
N PRO A 72 4.37 4.75 -12.29
CA PRO A 72 4.71 3.62 -13.15
C PRO A 72 4.76 2.28 -12.41
N ASN A 73 4.71 2.28 -11.08
CA ASN A 73 4.73 1.09 -10.22
C ASN A 73 3.90 1.31 -8.96
N LEU A 74 3.65 0.24 -8.20
CA LEU A 74 2.81 0.27 -7.00
C LEU A 74 3.35 1.21 -5.92
N TYR A 75 4.68 1.24 -5.73
CA TYR A 75 5.30 2.10 -4.72
C TYR A 75 5.11 3.58 -5.04
N LEU A 76 5.38 4.00 -6.29
CA LEU A 76 5.25 5.41 -6.68
C LEU A 76 3.78 5.86 -6.71
N CYS A 77 2.84 4.97 -7.08
CA CYS A 77 1.40 5.24 -6.90
C CYS A 77 1.06 5.51 -5.45
N LYS A 78 1.54 4.66 -4.54
CA LYS A 78 1.27 4.79 -3.10
C LYS A 78 1.92 6.05 -2.51
N ALA A 79 3.18 6.35 -2.86
CA ALA A 79 3.86 7.57 -2.42
C ALA A 79 3.17 8.85 -2.96
N ALA A 80 2.68 8.82 -4.22
CA ALA A 80 1.90 9.91 -4.78
C ALA A 80 0.59 10.11 -4.00
N LEU A 81 -0.10 9.02 -3.65
CA LEU A 81 -1.35 9.06 -2.88
C LEU A 81 -1.11 9.57 -1.45
N ASP A 82 -0.20 8.93 -0.72
CA ASP A 82 -0.07 9.16 0.73
C ASP A 82 0.62 10.47 1.09
N ILE A 83 1.58 10.91 0.27
CA ILE A 83 2.39 12.08 0.58
C ILE A 83 1.97 13.27 -0.29
N VAL A 84 2.05 13.12 -1.62
CA VAL A 84 1.88 14.27 -2.52
C VAL A 84 0.43 14.74 -2.57
N SER A 85 -0.53 13.82 -2.71
CA SER A 85 -1.95 14.18 -2.89
C SER A 85 -2.53 14.93 -1.68
N LYS A 86 -2.03 14.68 -0.48
CA LYS A 86 -2.46 15.36 0.75
C LYS A 86 -2.14 16.86 0.74
N HIS A 87 -1.10 17.27 0.02
CA HIS A 87 -0.65 18.66 -0.07
C HIS A 87 -1.13 19.39 -1.32
N ILE A 88 -1.81 18.69 -2.23
CA ILE A 88 -2.39 19.30 -3.43
C ILE A 88 -3.76 19.90 -3.10
N ARG A 89 -4.02 21.12 -3.57
CA ARG A 89 -5.36 21.71 -3.53
C ARG A 89 -6.30 20.91 -4.43
N PRO A 90 -7.54 20.65 -3.99
CA PRO A 90 -8.52 20.02 -4.85
C PRO A 90 -8.77 20.89 -6.08
N ASP A 91 -9.05 20.26 -7.22
CA ASP A 91 -9.48 20.97 -8.41
C ASP A 91 -10.94 21.51 -8.24
N LYS A 92 -11.47 22.12 -9.30
CA LYS A 92 -12.84 22.68 -9.30
C LYS A 92 -13.93 21.64 -9.00
N ASP A 93 -13.64 20.37 -9.21
CA ASP A 93 -14.56 19.25 -8.97
C ASP A 93 -14.30 18.56 -7.61
N GLY A 94 -13.43 19.15 -6.77
CA GLY A 94 -13.06 18.61 -5.46
C GLY A 94 -12.06 17.44 -5.51
N VAL A 95 -11.50 17.13 -6.68
CA VAL A 95 -10.64 15.98 -6.91
C VAL A 95 -9.17 16.32 -6.62
N ARG A 96 -8.46 15.39 -5.97
CA ARG A 96 -7.01 15.46 -5.72
C ARG A 96 -6.35 14.27 -6.40
N ILE A 97 -5.52 14.54 -7.40
CA ILE A 97 -4.74 13.53 -8.10
C ILE A 97 -3.29 13.95 -8.11
N ALA A 98 -2.42 13.11 -7.58
CA ALA A 98 -0.97 13.30 -7.62
C ALA A 98 -0.34 12.36 -8.65
N ARG A 99 0.81 12.75 -9.21
CA ARG A 99 1.57 11.93 -10.14
C ARG A 99 3.05 11.97 -9.78
N LEU A 100 3.66 10.79 -9.74
CA LEU A 100 5.11 10.62 -9.60
C LEU A 100 5.66 9.71 -10.71
N ASN A 101 6.87 9.99 -11.12
CA ASN A 101 7.79 9.07 -11.76
C ASN A 101 9.08 9.03 -10.93
N GLU A 102 10.04 8.19 -11.27
CA GLU A 102 11.27 8.02 -10.49
C GLU A 102 12.03 9.34 -10.33
N LEU A 103 12.10 10.17 -11.38
CA LEU A 103 12.81 11.45 -11.32
C LEU A 103 12.10 12.44 -10.40
N SER A 104 10.80 12.65 -10.59
CA SER A 104 10.03 13.56 -9.74
C SER A 104 9.95 13.07 -8.29
N TYR A 105 9.88 11.75 -8.05
CA TYR A 105 9.97 11.17 -6.72
C TYR A 105 11.30 11.57 -6.04
N ARG A 106 12.43 11.39 -6.70
CA ARG A 106 13.75 11.76 -6.16
C ARG A 106 13.84 13.24 -5.89
N GLN A 107 13.36 14.08 -6.81
CA GLN A 107 13.41 15.53 -6.67
C GLN A 107 12.53 16.06 -5.53
N LEU A 108 11.34 15.49 -5.35
CA LEU A 108 10.34 16.01 -4.41
C LEU A 108 10.39 15.32 -3.04
N LEU A 109 10.71 14.02 -2.99
CA LEU A 109 10.51 13.22 -1.79
C LEU A 109 11.78 12.63 -1.17
N TRP A 110 12.93 12.71 -1.81
CA TRP A 110 14.18 12.22 -1.21
C TRP A 110 14.57 12.92 0.09
N SER A 111 14.15 14.18 0.27
CA SER A 111 14.36 14.94 1.51
C SER A 111 13.15 14.97 2.44
N HIS A 112 12.06 14.29 2.07
CA HIS A 112 10.82 14.30 2.86
C HIS A 112 11.01 13.66 4.24
N ARG A 113 10.36 14.25 5.23
CA ARG A 113 10.29 13.78 6.62
C ARG A 113 8.86 13.93 7.15
N PRO A 114 8.43 13.02 8.03
CA PRO A 114 9.16 11.87 8.58
C PRO A 114 9.25 10.72 7.56
N ILE A 115 10.28 9.88 7.68
CA ILE A 115 10.47 8.71 6.80
C ILE A 115 9.35 7.67 6.96
N THR A 116 8.63 7.70 8.06
CA THR A 116 7.48 6.82 8.34
C THR A 116 6.25 7.12 7.50
N ASP A 117 6.24 8.21 6.72
CA ASP A 117 5.17 8.48 5.76
C ASP A 117 5.28 7.59 4.52
N PHE A 118 6.45 6.99 4.31
CA PHE A 118 6.67 6.09 3.18
C PHE A 118 6.16 4.68 3.48
N TRP A 119 5.53 4.10 2.48
CA TRP A 119 5.01 2.75 2.54
C TRP A 119 6.07 1.75 3.00
N ARG A 120 5.71 0.85 3.91
CA ARG A 120 6.56 -0.18 4.54
C ARG A 120 7.67 0.33 5.46
N VAL A 121 7.76 1.64 5.73
CA VAL A 121 8.70 2.19 6.71
C VAL A 121 7.98 2.51 8.02
N GLY A 122 7.97 1.56 8.93
CA GLY A 122 7.38 1.74 10.26
C GLY A 122 8.34 2.38 11.28
N PRO A 123 7.83 2.71 12.49
CA PRO A 123 8.64 3.33 13.54
C PRO A 123 9.90 2.54 13.92
N GLY A 124 9.85 1.20 13.87
CA GLY A 124 11.00 0.33 14.14
C GLY A 124 12.12 0.48 13.11
N TYR A 125 11.76 0.65 11.83
CA TYR A 125 12.72 0.94 10.77
C TYR A 125 13.33 2.33 10.95
N ALA A 126 12.47 3.35 11.12
CA ALA A 126 12.89 4.71 11.31
C ALA A 126 13.87 4.87 12.50
N LYS A 127 13.60 4.19 13.62
CA LYS A 127 14.50 4.20 14.79
C LYS A 127 15.87 3.62 14.46
N ARG A 128 15.94 2.43 13.86
CA ARG A 128 17.20 1.77 13.49
C ARG A 128 18.01 2.59 12.49
N LEU A 129 17.35 3.19 11.51
CA LEU A 129 17.98 4.08 10.53
C LEU A 129 18.56 5.34 11.20
N ALA A 130 17.80 5.95 12.12
CA ALA A 130 18.22 7.15 12.85
C ALA A 130 19.46 6.93 13.72
N GLU A 131 19.66 5.73 14.28
CA GLU A 131 20.86 5.35 15.04
C GLU A 131 22.14 5.41 14.18
N HIS A 132 21.98 5.38 12.85
CA HIS A 132 23.07 5.51 11.86
C HIS A 132 23.04 6.85 11.09
N GLY A 133 22.26 7.83 11.55
CA GLY A 133 22.17 9.14 10.90
C GLY A 133 21.38 9.16 9.58
N ILE A 134 20.60 8.12 9.29
CA ILE A 134 19.77 7.96 8.10
C ILE A 134 18.34 8.38 8.45
N TYR A 135 17.81 9.42 7.84
CA TYR A 135 16.52 10.02 8.19
C TYR A 135 15.55 10.14 7.02
N THR A 136 16.02 9.93 5.79
CA THR A 136 15.23 10.16 4.57
C THR A 136 15.46 9.03 3.56
N MET A 137 14.56 8.89 2.59
CA MET A 137 14.74 7.94 1.49
C MET A 137 15.99 8.27 0.65
N GLY A 138 16.31 9.56 0.49
CA GLY A 138 17.54 9.99 -0.16
C GLY A 138 18.81 9.58 0.62
N ASP A 139 18.75 9.51 1.96
CA ASP A 139 19.89 9.01 2.74
C ASP A 139 20.07 7.50 2.54
N ILE A 140 18.98 6.72 2.46
CA ILE A 140 19.03 5.28 2.14
C ILE A 140 19.63 5.08 0.75
N ALA A 141 19.14 5.81 -0.26
CA ALA A 141 19.64 5.72 -1.62
C ALA A 141 21.15 6.05 -1.71
N ARG A 142 21.60 7.07 -0.98
CA ARG A 142 23.05 7.39 -0.91
C ARG A 142 23.82 6.31 -0.16
N CYS A 143 23.29 5.77 0.92
CA CYS A 143 23.89 4.67 1.66
C CYS A 143 24.13 3.46 0.76
N SER A 144 23.17 3.10 -0.08
CA SER A 144 23.29 1.93 -0.99
C SER A 144 24.39 2.09 -2.06
N LEU A 145 24.93 3.29 -2.26
CA LEU A 145 26.03 3.56 -3.20
C LEU A 145 27.42 3.53 -2.55
N GLY A 146 27.51 3.38 -1.22
CA GLY A 146 28.77 3.32 -0.51
C GLY A 146 29.62 2.12 -0.90
N GLY A 147 30.93 2.36 -1.00
CA GLY A 147 31.89 1.30 -1.34
C GLY A 147 32.21 0.37 -0.17
N PRO A 148 32.88 -0.75 -0.42
CA PRO A 148 33.39 -1.64 0.63
C PRO A 148 34.29 -0.87 1.60
N GLY A 149 33.95 -0.90 2.90
CA GLY A 149 34.68 -0.20 3.95
C GLY A 149 34.14 1.17 4.33
N ASP A 150 33.19 1.74 3.57
CA ASP A 150 32.50 2.94 3.98
C ASP A 150 31.58 2.66 5.17
N LEU A 151 31.42 3.66 6.05
CA LEU A 151 30.52 3.55 7.21
C LEU A 151 29.05 3.34 6.78
N HIS A 152 28.68 3.98 5.68
CA HIS A 152 27.35 3.89 5.06
C HIS A 152 27.50 3.19 3.72
N ASN A 153 27.08 1.94 3.65
CA ASN A 153 27.08 1.11 2.47
C ASN A 153 25.87 0.16 2.48
N GLU A 154 25.72 -0.64 1.46
CA GLU A 154 24.66 -1.62 1.33
C GLU A 154 24.70 -2.67 2.44
N ASP A 155 25.91 -3.12 2.83
CA ASP A 155 26.11 -4.11 3.90
C ASP A 155 25.50 -3.65 5.24
N LEU A 156 25.57 -2.34 5.53
CA LEU A 156 24.92 -1.78 6.71
C LEU A 156 23.41 -1.99 6.66
N LEU A 157 22.77 -1.73 5.51
CA LEU A 157 21.33 -1.89 5.35
C LEU A 157 20.91 -3.36 5.48
N TYR A 158 21.67 -4.29 4.90
CA TYR A 158 21.45 -5.74 5.07
C TYR A 158 21.66 -6.19 6.50
N LYS A 159 22.65 -5.67 7.20
CA LYS A 159 22.87 -5.97 8.64
C LYS A 159 21.69 -5.51 9.50
N LEU A 160 21.06 -4.38 9.15
CA LEU A 160 19.94 -3.83 9.90
C LEU A 160 18.61 -4.54 9.59
N PHE A 161 18.36 -4.91 8.33
CA PHE A 161 17.04 -5.32 7.85
C PHE A 161 17.00 -6.70 7.19
N GLY A 162 18.15 -7.38 7.04
CA GLY A 162 18.23 -8.64 6.30
C GLY A 162 17.78 -8.46 4.87
N ILE A 163 17.12 -9.47 4.30
CA ILE A 163 16.61 -9.45 2.93
C ILE A 163 15.65 -8.28 2.65
N ASN A 164 14.99 -7.74 3.66
CA ASN A 164 14.11 -6.57 3.49
C ASN A 164 14.88 -5.28 3.13
N ALA A 165 16.23 -5.30 3.21
CA ALA A 165 17.04 -4.18 2.73
C ALA A 165 16.91 -3.99 1.22
N GLU A 166 16.77 -5.05 0.43
CA GLU A 166 16.56 -4.96 -1.03
C GLU A 166 15.34 -4.10 -1.35
N LEU A 167 14.19 -4.48 -0.78
CA LEU A 167 12.95 -3.72 -1.00
C LEU A 167 13.08 -2.27 -0.52
N LEU A 168 13.77 -2.05 0.61
CA LEU A 168 13.96 -0.71 1.14
C LEU A 168 14.84 0.15 0.22
N ILE A 169 15.89 -0.42 -0.35
CA ILE A 169 16.78 0.22 -1.32
C ILE A 169 16.02 0.50 -2.62
N ASP A 170 15.31 -0.47 -3.16
CA ASP A 170 14.50 -0.32 -4.36
C ASP A 170 13.49 0.83 -4.21
N HIS A 171 12.76 0.84 -3.10
CA HIS A 171 11.83 1.92 -2.79
C HIS A 171 12.54 3.28 -2.64
N ALA A 172 13.74 3.32 -2.06
CA ALA A 172 14.51 4.56 -1.96
C ALA A 172 14.88 5.12 -3.35
N TRP A 173 15.08 4.24 -4.33
CA TRP A 173 15.30 4.62 -5.73
C TRP A 173 14.02 4.87 -6.52
N GLY A 174 12.85 4.55 -5.97
CA GLY A 174 11.55 4.65 -6.62
C GLY A 174 11.21 3.45 -7.50
N TRP A 175 11.84 2.32 -7.24
CA TRP A 175 11.63 1.07 -7.96
C TRP A 175 10.72 0.11 -7.16
N GLU A 176 9.85 -0.61 -7.86
CA GLU A 176 9.02 -1.69 -7.31
C GLU A 176 8.73 -2.68 -8.45
N PRO A 177 9.32 -3.88 -8.42
CA PRO A 177 9.13 -4.87 -9.48
C PRO A 177 7.78 -5.60 -9.39
N CYS A 178 7.15 -5.65 -8.20
CA CYS A 178 5.91 -6.37 -7.99
C CYS A 178 4.76 -5.71 -8.76
N THR A 179 4.02 -6.54 -9.50
CA THR A 179 2.83 -6.14 -10.26
C THR A 179 1.55 -6.66 -9.62
N ILE A 180 0.39 -6.18 -10.06
CA ILE A 180 -0.92 -6.74 -9.65
C ILE A 180 -1.03 -8.21 -10.05
N SER A 181 -0.50 -8.58 -11.21
CA SER A 181 -0.46 -9.98 -11.67
C SER A 181 0.34 -10.87 -10.73
N ASP A 182 1.51 -10.40 -10.26
CA ASP A 182 2.34 -11.15 -9.30
C ASP A 182 1.61 -11.34 -7.97
N ILE A 183 0.95 -10.29 -7.47
CA ILE A 183 0.15 -10.38 -6.24
C ILE A 183 -0.95 -11.42 -6.38
N LYS A 184 -1.66 -11.45 -7.51
CA LYS A 184 -2.74 -12.41 -7.77
C LYS A 184 -2.25 -13.84 -8.00
N ALA A 185 -1.08 -13.99 -8.58
CA ALA A 185 -0.44 -15.29 -8.81
C ALA A 185 0.17 -15.87 -7.51
N TYR A 186 0.44 -15.03 -6.50
CA TYR A 186 1.07 -15.47 -5.26
C TYR A 186 0.22 -16.51 -4.54
N ARG A 187 0.87 -17.60 -4.14
CA ARG A 187 0.31 -18.63 -3.27
C ARG A 187 1.17 -18.72 -2.02
N SER A 188 0.55 -18.56 -0.86
CA SER A 188 1.28 -18.69 0.41
C SER A 188 1.77 -20.13 0.57
N GLU A 189 3.04 -20.28 0.92
CA GLU A 189 3.61 -21.57 1.32
C GLU A 189 3.21 -21.94 2.76
N SER A 190 2.67 -20.98 3.52
CA SER A 190 2.24 -21.18 4.90
C SER A 190 0.83 -21.78 4.96
N ASN A 191 0.72 -22.94 5.60
CA ASN A 191 -0.55 -23.60 5.91
C ASN A 191 -1.09 -23.21 7.29
N SER A 192 -0.62 -22.08 7.87
CA SER A 192 -1.09 -21.61 9.17
C SER A 192 -2.11 -20.48 9.02
N LEU A 193 -3.13 -20.52 9.88
CA LEU A 193 -4.09 -19.43 10.07
C LEU A 193 -3.79 -18.76 11.41
N GLY A 194 -3.87 -17.44 11.46
CA GLY A 194 -3.68 -16.67 12.68
C GLY A 194 -4.77 -15.62 12.84
N SER A 195 -5.26 -15.45 14.06
CA SER A 195 -6.18 -14.38 14.43
C SER A 195 -5.54 -13.50 15.49
N GLY A 196 -5.78 -12.19 15.44
CA GLY A 196 -5.29 -11.23 16.42
C GLY A 196 -6.29 -10.10 16.65
N GLN A 197 -6.45 -9.70 17.90
CA GLN A 197 -7.30 -8.57 18.28
C GLN A 197 -6.52 -7.59 19.16
N VAL A 198 -6.52 -6.33 18.77
CA VAL A 198 -6.00 -5.24 19.62
C VAL A 198 -7.07 -4.80 20.58
N LEU A 199 -6.79 -4.91 21.88
CA LEU A 199 -7.71 -4.52 22.95
C LEU A 199 -7.61 -3.00 23.19
N GLN A 200 -8.74 -2.35 23.48
CA GLN A 200 -8.80 -0.91 23.77
C GLN A 200 -8.15 -0.54 25.13
N CYS A 201 -8.10 -1.50 26.05
CA CYS A 201 -7.48 -1.34 27.37
C CYS A 201 -7.06 -2.72 27.90
N PRO A 202 -6.26 -2.81 28.98
CA PRO A 202 -5.97 -4.07 29.66
C PRO A 202 -7.28 -4.75 30.15
N TYR A 203 -7.44 -6.02 29.84
CA TYR A 203 -8.58 -6.84 30.28
C TYR A 203 -8.21 -7.73 31.46
N SER A 204 -9.19 -7.99 32.34
CA SER A 204 -9.04 -9.03 33.35
C SER A 204 -8.92 -10.42 32.69
N ALA A 205 -8.36 -11.40 33.40
CA ALA A 205 -8.22 -12.77 32.90
C ALA A 205 -9.56 -13.38 32.44
N GLU A 206 -10.67 -13.05 33.10
CA GLU A 206 -12.00 -13.51 32.72
C GLU A 206 -12.44 -12.94 31.38
N LYS A 207 -12.28 -11.62 31.18
CA LYS A 207 -12.60 -10.96 29.90
C LYS A 207 -11.68 -11.45 28.78
N ALA A 208 -10.38 -11.57 29.06
CA ALA A 208 -9.41 -12.09 28.09
C ALA A 208 -9.78 -13.51 27.62
N ARG A 209 -10.25 -14.37 28.52
CA ARG A 209 -10.68 -15.72 28.19
C ARG A 209 -11.90 -15.73 27.25
N ILE A 210 -12.83 -14.79 27.41
CA ILE A 210 -13.98 -14.68 26.49
C ILE A 210 -13.48 -14.28 25.09
N VAL A 211 -12.63 -13.27 24.99
CA VAL A 211 -12.04 -12.83 23.72
C VAL A 211 -11.29 -13.97 23.01
N ILE A 212 -10.47 -14.73 23.75
CA ILE A 212 -9.76 -15.89 23.18
C ILE A 212 -10.72 -16.95 22.66
N ARG A 213 -11.83 -17.21 23.33
CA ARG A 213 -12.84 -18.16 22.83
C ARG A 213 -13.49 -17.67 21.55
N GLU A 214 -13.91 -16.40 21.49
CA GLU A 214 -14.47 -15.80 20.26
C GLU A 214 -13.48 -15.86 19.09
N MET A 215 -12.20 -15.57 19.36
CA MET A 215 -11.15 -15.69 18.35
C MET A 215 -10.94 -17.13 17.89
N ALA A 216 -10.99 -18.10 18.78
CA ALA A 216 -10.86 -19.52 18.45
C ALA A 216 -12.05 -20.00 17.61
N ASP A 217 -13.28 -19.61 17.96
CA ASP A 217 -14.49 -19.96 17.20
C ASP A 217 -14.44 -19.35 15.79
N THR A 218 -14.03 -18.08 15.66
CA THR A 218 -13.87 -17.43 14.36
C THR A 218 -12.81 -18.13 13.51
N LEU A 219 -11.68 -18.50 14.10
CA LEU A 219 -10.59 -19.18 13.40
C LEU A 219 -11.01 -20.60 12.95
N ALA A 220 -11.80 -21.29 13.76
CA ALA A 220 -12.35 -22.60 13.39
C ALA A 220 -13.31 -22.50 12.20
N LEU A 221 -14.16 -21.45 12.17
CA LEU A 221 -15.05 -21.18 11.03
C LEU A 221 -14.25 -20.88 9.75
N GLU A 222 -13.22 -20.04 9.82
CA GLU A 222 -12.35 -19.75 8.68
C GLU A 222 -11.65 -21.00 8.13
N LEU A 223 -11.27 -21.94 9.00
CA LEU A 223 -10.69 -23.22 8.60
C LEU A 223 -11.68 -24.04 7.77
N VAL A 224 -12.92 -24.17 8.27
CA VAL A 224 -13.99 -24.92 7.58
C VAL A 224 -14.33 -24.28 6.22
N GLU A 225 -14.43 -22.95 6.17
CA GLU A 225 -14.71 -22.23 4.92
C GLU A 225 -13.60 -22.41 3.87
N ARG A 226 -12.34 -22.43 4.29
CA ARG A 226 -11.20 -22.66 3.36
C ARG A 226 -11.17 -24.10 2.84
N ASP A 227 -11.44 -25.10 3.69
CA ASP A 227 -11.51 -26.49 3.26
C ASP A 227 -12.66 -26.72 2.27
N LEU A 228 -13.82 -26.07 2.47
CA LEU A 228 -14.94 -26.13 1.53
C LEU A 228 -14.63 -25.46 0.19
N GLN A 229 -13.82 -24.39 0.17
CA GLN A 229 -13.40 -23.74 -1.07
C GLN A 229 -12.37 -24.56 -1.87
N GLN A 230 -11.61 -25.46 -1.22
CA GLN A 230 -10.67 -26.35 -1.91
C GLN A 230 -11.34 -27.58 -2.52
N ILE A 231 -12.56 -27.90 -2.10
CA ILE A 231 -13.34 -29.07 -2.55
C ILE A 231 -14.34 -28.68 -3.67
N SER A 232 -14.61 -27.42 -3.87
CA SER A 232 -15.51 -26.90 -4.92
C SER A 232 -14.75 -26.40 -6.13
#